data_4b161f8c92d730e0b6814ecb6dfed397
#
_entry.id   4b161f8c92d730e0b6814ecb6dfed397
#
_cell.length_a   1.000
_cell.length_b   1.000
_cell.length_c   1.000
_cell.angle_alpha   90.00
_cell.angle_beta   90.00
_cell.angle_gamma   90.00
#
_symmetry.space_group_name_H-M   'P 1'
#
loop_
_entity.id
_entity.type
_entity.pdbx_description
1 polymer ?
#
loop_
_entity_poly.entity_id
_entity_poly.type
_entity_poly.pdbx_seq_one_letter_code
_entity_poly.pdbx_strand_id
1 'polypeptide(L)'
;MICAGQPLVSLLAPALDPDLVSALAARGVTALAMDAVPRISRAQSLDVLSSMANIGGYRAVIEAANEFGSFFTGQVTAAGKVPPAKVLVVG
;
A
#
# COMPACT_ATOMS: atom_id res chain seq x y z
N MET A 1 0.18 20.25 -14.94
CA MET A 1 1.28 20.29 -15.93
C MET A 1 2.58 20.57 -15.18
N ILE A 2 3.58 19.69 -15.26
CA ILE A 2 4.87 19.86 -14.56
C ILE A 2 5.74 20.80 -15.37
N CYS A 3 6.21 21.90 -14.77
CA CYS A 3 7.08 22.87 -15.43
C CYS A 3 8.54 22.41 -15.39
N ALA A 4 9.35 22.85 -16.35
CA ALA A 4 10.80 22.60 -16.37
C ALA A 4 11.45 23.15 -15.09
N GLY A 5 12.36 22.37 -14.50
CA GLY A 5 13.11 22.73 -13.29
C GLY A 5 12.31 22.60 -11.97
N GLN A 6 11.05 22.18 -12.01
CA GLN A 6 10.26 21.96 -10.81
C GLN A 6 10.72 20.68 -10.07
N PRO A 7 10.84 20.69 -8.72
CA PRO A 7 11.00 19.47 -7.95
C PRO A 7 9.70 18.67 -7.92
N LEU A 8 9.80 17.37 -8.11
CA LEU A 8 8.70 16.41 -8.03
C LEU A 8 9.00 15.36 -6.97
N VAL A 9 8.08 15.19 -6.01
CA VAL A 9 8.13 14.08 -5.04
C VAL A 9 6.92 13.19 -5.28
N SER A 10 7.13 11.94 -5.66
CA SER A 10 6.03 11.04 -6.02
C SER A 10 6.45 9.56 -5.98
N LEU A 11 5.49 8.68 -6.15
CA LEU A 11 5.71 7.27 -6.49
C LEU A 11 5.91 7.21 -8.01
N LEU A 12 7.09 6.83 -8.45
CA LEU A 12 7.49 6.90 -9.87
C LEU A 12 7.80 5.53 -10.48
N ALA A 13 8.03 4.51 -9.63
CA ALA A 13 8.46 3.18 -10.04
C ALA A 13 9.61 3.21 -11.08
N PRO A 14 10.74 3.91 -10.81
CA PRO A 14 11.73 4.25 -11.83
C PRO A 14 12.37 3.02 -12.49
N ALA A 15 12.38 1.88 -11.82
CA ALA A 15 12.87 0.62 -12.38
C ALA A 15 11.88 -0.04 -13.35
N LEU A 16 10.60 0.31 -13.28
CA LEU A 16 9.53 -0.29 -14.08
C LEU A 16 9.11 0.61 -15.26
N ASP A 17 9.38 1.91 -15.16
CA ASP A 17 8.98 2.90 -16.16
C ASP A 17 10.17 3.80 -16.57
N PRO A 18 11.13 3.27 -17.38
CA PRO A 18 12.27 4.03 -17.85
C PRO A 18 11.88 5.17 -18.81
N ASP A 19 10.75 5.06 -19.49
CA ASP A 19 10.29 6.08 -20.43
C ASP A 19 9.83 7.33 -19.68
N LEU A 20 9.12 7.15 -18.57
CA LEU A 20 8.76 8.25 -17.66
C LEU A 20 10.01 8.95 -17.11
N VAL A 21 11.01 8.18 -16.67
CA VAL A 21 12.28 8.74 -16.17
C VAL A 21 12.96 9.58 -17.23
N SER A 22 13.04 9.08 -18.46
CA SER A 22 13.64 9.79 -19.61
C SER A 22 12.88 11.07 -19.93
N ALA A 23 11.55 11.03 -19.90
CA ALA A 23 10.71 12.20 -20.15
C ALA A 23 10.86 13.30 -19.08
N LEU A 24 11.00 12.91 -17.81
CA LEU A 24 11.27 13.83 -16.71
C LEU A 24 12.66 14.46 -16.83
N ALA A 25 13.67 13.65 -17.16
CA ALA A 25 15.04 14.12 -17.38
C ALA A 25 15.13 15.11 -18.55
N ALA A 26 14.46 14.83 -19.67
CA ALA A 26 14.41 15.72 -20.83
C ALA A 26 13.79 17.09 -20.50
N ARG A 27 12.93 17.17 -19.47
CA ARG A 27 12.33 18.42 -19.00
C ARG A 27 13.13 19.10 -17.89
N GLY A 28 14.28 18.54 -17.48
CA GLY A 28 15.10 19.06 -16.40
C GLY A 28 14.40 19.03 -15.03
N VAL A 29 13.49 18.08 -14.79
CA VAL A 29 12.78 17.91 -13.53
C VAL A 29 13.67 17.18 -12.53
N THR A 30 13.78 17.72 -11.30
CA THR A 30 14.41 17.02 -10.18
C THR A 30 13.36 16.12 -9.54
N ALA A 31 13.44 14.81 -9.77
CA ALA A 31 12.47 13.84 -9.28
C ALA A 31 13.00 13.05 -8.07
N LEU A 32 12.19 12.98 -7.01
CA LEU A 32 12.43 12.18 -5.81
C LEU A 32 11.40 11.06 -5.77
N ALA A 33 11.81 9.85 -6.11
CA ALA A 33 10.97 8.66 -6.10
C ALA A 33 10.89 8.08 -4.69
N MET A 34 9.75 8.24 -4.03
CA MET A 34 9.54 7.76 -2.66
C MET A 34 9.51 6.23 -2.57
N ASP A 35 9.12 5.56 -3.63
CA ASP A 35 9.15 4.10 -3.76
C ASP A 35 10.55 3.52 -4.02
N ALA A 36 11.52 4.36 -4.35
CA ALA A 36 12.93 3.97 -4.49
C ALA A 36 13.76 4.22 -3.24
N VAL A 37 13.17 4.70 -2.15
CA VAL A 37 13.85 4.87 -0.86
C VAL A 37 14.31 3.51 -0.34
N PRO A 38 15.62 3.36 0.01
CA PRO A 38 16.12 2.06 0.46
C PRO A 38 15.51 1.65 1.81
N ARG A 39 15.21 0.36 1.95
CA ARG A 39 14.61 -0.21 3.17
C ARG A 39 15.67 -0.46 4.24
N ILE A 40 16.17 0.61 4.83
CA ILE A 40 17.16 0.61 5.91
C ILE A 40 16.60 1.31 7.15
N SER A 41 17.17 1.03 8.33
CA SER A 41 16.65 1.57 9.61
C SER A 41 16.55 3.10 9.63
N ARG A 42 17.49 3.80 9.01
CA ARG A 42 17.51 5.26 8.96
C ARG A 42 16.41 5.87 8.08
N ALA A 43 15.85 5.09 7.16
CA ALA A 43 14.85 5.53 6.21
C ALA A 43 13.43 4.98 6.51
N GLN A 44 13.23 4.31 7.63
CA GLN A 44 11.93 3.72 7.99
C GLN A 44 10.78 4.72 8.02
N SER A 45 11.03 5.95 8.46
CA SER A 45 10.03 7.02 8.46
C SER A 45 9.60 7.47 7.06
N LEU A 46 10.35 7.10 6.03
CA LEU A 46 10.08 7.40 4.62
C LEU A 46 9.57 6.17 3.85
N ASP A 47 9.32 5.04 4.53
CA ASP A 47 8.87 3.80 3.89
C ASP A 47 7.38 3.87 3.53
N VAL A 48 7.11 4.45 2.39
CA VAL A 48 5.74 4.59 1.84
C VAL A 48 5.13 3.25 1.42
N LEU A 49 5.95 2.26 1.07
CA LEU A 49 5.47 0.93 0.69
C LEU A 49 4.84 0.21 1.88
N SER A 50 5.49 0.27 3.05
CA SER A 50 4.93 -0.29 4.29
C SER A 50 3.64 0.42 4.71
N SER A 51 3.58 1.75 4.59
CA SER A 51 2.36 2.51 4.88
C SER A 51 1.20 2.12 3.97
N MET A 52 1.45 1.99 2.68
CA MET A 52 0.43 1.59 1.70
C MET A 52 0.00 0.13 1.89
N ALA A 53 0.94 -0.77 2.19
CA ALA A 53 0.64 -2.17 2.48
C ALA A 53 -0.24 -2.31 3.74
N ASN A 54 0.01 -1.51 4.77
CA ASN A 54 -0.82 -1.46 5.98
C ASN A 54 -2.28 -1.07 5.65
N ILE A 55 -2.47 -0.02 4.84
CA ILE A 55 -3.80 0.41 4.39
C ILE A 55 -4.48 -0.69 3.56
N GLY A 56 -3.73 -1.30 2.63
CA GLY A 56 -4.23 -2.40 1.79
C GLY A 56 -4.66 -3.60 2.62
N GLY A 57 -3.85 -4.01 3.60
CA GLY A 57 -4.17 -5.12 4.51
C GLY A 57 -5.41 -4.83 5.37
N TYR A 58 -5.51 -3.62 5.91
CA TYR A 58 -6.69 -3.20 6.65
C TYR A 58 -7.97 -3.29 5.80
N ARG A 59 -7.92 -2.76 4.58
CA ARG A 59 -9.07 -2.82 3.67
C ARG A 59 -9.41 -4.24 3.26
N ALA A 60 -8.43 -5.10 3.03
CA ALA A 60 -8.65 -6.50 2.68
C ALA A 60 -9.44 -7.26 3.76
N VAL A 61 -9.17 -6.99 5.04
CA VAL A 61 -9.94 -7.59 6.15
C VAL A 61 -11.39 -7.11 6.13
N ILE A 62 -11.63 -5.83 5.88
CA ILE A 62 -12.98 -5.26 5.82
C ILE A 62 -13.76 -5.86 4.64
N GLU A 63 -13.16 -5.94 3.46
CA GLU A 63 -13.78 -6.54 2.29
C GLU A 63 -14.09 -8.04 2.52
N ALA A 64 -13.14 -8.78 3.09
CA ALA A 64 -13.35 -10.18 3.44
C ALA A 64 -14.51 -10.34 4.44
N ALA A 65 -14.62 -9.45 5.42
CA ALA A 65 -15.73 -9.48 6.37
C ALA A 65 -17.08 -9.18 5.71
N ASN A 66 -17.10 -8.26 4.76
CA ASN A 66 -18.31 -7.90 4.01
C ASN A 66 -18.81 -9.06 3.14
N GLU A 67 -17.91 -9.77 2.47
CA GLU A 67 -18.24 -10.88 1.58
C GLU A 67 -18.49 -12.21 2.31
N PHE A 68 -17.93 -12.37 3.53
CA PHE A 68 -17.99 -13.64 4.27
C PHE A 68 -19.41 -14.06 4.68
N GLY A 69 -20.30 -13.10 4.89
CA GLY A 69 -21.70 -13.36 5.24
C GLY A 69 -21.96 -13.93 6.63
N SER A 70 -20.95 -13.93 7.52
CA SER A 70 -21.04 -14.39 8.89
C SER A 70 -20.09 -13.61 9.80
N PHE A 71 -20.06 -13.92 11.11
CA PHE A 71 -19.13 -13.32 12.04
C PHE A 71 -17.73 -13.93 11.96
N PHE A 72 -16.68 -13.13 12.12
CA PHE A 72 -15.32 -13.66 12.27
C PHE A 72 -15.11 -14.32 13.64
N THR A 73 -15.59 -13.68 14.68
CA THR A 73 -15.53 -14.24 16.03
C THR A 73 -16.69 -15.19 16.31
N GLY A 74 -16.45 -16.20 17.15
CA GLY A 74 -17.52 -17.07 17.63
C GLY A 74 -18.54 -16.29 18.47
N GLN A 75 -19.81 -16.62 18.30
CA GLN A 75 -20.92 -16.03 19.05
C GLN A 75 -21.65 -17.10 19.84
N VAL A 76 -22.01 -16.80 21.08
CA VAL A 76 -22.85 -17.64 21.93
C VAL A 76 -23.94 -16.77 22.51
N THR A 77 -25.20 -17.09 22.15
CA THR A 77 -26.37 -16.39 22.63
C THR A 77 -27.42 -17.42 23.07
N ALA A 78 -28.48 -16.96 23.70
CA ALA A 78 -29.62 -17.80 24.05
C ALA A 78 -30.28 -18.43 22.79
N ALA A 79 -30.17 -17.81 21.64
CA ALA A 79 -30.68 -18.30 20.36
C ALA A 79 -29.80 -19.37 19.69
N GLY A 80 -28.60 -19.62 20.22
CA GLY A 80 -27.69 -20.62 19.68
C GLY A 80 -26.22 -20.18 19.60
N LYS A 81 -25.42 -20.97 18.89
CA LYS A 81 -23.99 -20.78 18.74
C LYS A 81 -23.62 -20.61 17.26
N VAL A 82 -22.76 -19.64 16.97
CA VAL A 82 -22.10 -19.49 15.68
C VAL A 82 -20.62 -19.79 15.88
N PRO A 83 -20.04 -20.74 15.15
CA PRO A 83 -18.62 -21.05 15.30
C PRO A 83 -17.76 -19.89 14.76
N PRO A 84 -16.52 -19.71 15.26
CA PRO A 84 -15.62 -18.73 14.73
C PRO A 84 -15.19 -19.07 13.30
N ALA A 85 -14.92 -18.05 12.49
CA ALA A 85 -14.35 -18.21 11.17
C ALA A 85 -12.93 -18.78 11.23
N LYS A 86 -12.56 -19.54 10.21
CA LYS A 86 -11.17 -19.97 9.98
C LYS A 86 -10.57 -19.01 8.97
N VAL A 87 -9.53 -18.28 9.35
CA VAL A 87 -8.88 -17.27 8.50
C VAL A 87 -7.44 -17.68 8.26
N LEU A 88 -7.03 -17.69 7.00
CA LEU A 88 -5.63 -17.85 6.60
C LEU A 88 -5.10 -16.49 6.16
N VAL A 89 -3.98 -16.06 6.75
CA VAL A 89 -3.27 -14.83 6.37
C VAL A 89 -1.94 -15.23 5.74
N VAL A 90 -1.65 -14.69 4.55
CA VAL A 90 -0.42 -14.94 3.80
C VAL A 90 0.22 -13.59 3.46
N GLY A 91 1.44 -13.34 3.96
CA GLY A 91 2.18 -12.10 3.74
C GLY A 91 2.08 -11.09 4.86
#